data_f527ba76851000f9bd263ce443a0fd88
#
_entry.id   f527ba76851000f9bd263ce443a0fd88
#
_cell.length_a   1.000
_cell.length_b   1.000
_cell.length_c   1.000
_cell.angle_alpha   90.00
_cell.angle_beta   90.00
_cell.angle_gamma   90.00
#
_symmetry.space_group_name_H-M   'P 1'
#
loop_
_entity.id
_entity.type
_entity.pdbx_description
1 polymer ?
#
loop_
_entity_poly.entity_id
_entity_poly.type
_entity_poly.pdbx_seq_one_letter_code
_entity_poly.pdbx_strand_id
1 'polypeptide(L)'
;MNKYLYPLSFVALALLGIFLGYHGATLYYTNSAKIREHDTIRQFVRIDTLRAKVFFQGDTTAYLELKEEFKRLDIPQNIYVYSWIMANKYNYNKAFMDMALSLEETFSRNRTLQPIDTTTVNIINNCKDKYNEGMSIIRKKQIIKEELRTK
;
A
#
# COMPACT_ATOMS: atom_id res chain seq x y z
N MET A 1 -66.97 7.39 26.69
CA MET A 1 -65.76 6.82 26.04
C MET A 1 -64.83 7.95 25.65
N ASN A 2 -63.59 7.96 26.22
CA ASN A 2 -62.66 9.10 26.15
C ASN A 2 -62.13 9.34 24.73
N LYS A 3 -62.61 10.34 24.05
CA LYS A 3 -62.12 10.78 22.71
C LYS A 3 -60.65 11.20 22.67
N TYR A 4 -60.00 11.35 23.82
CA TYR A 4 -58.60 11.81 23.95
C TYR A 4 -57.58 10.68 24.12
N LEU A 5 -58.03 9.43 24.25
CA LEU A 5 -57.11 8.29 24.44
C LEU A 5 -56.34 7.89 23.14
N TYR A 6 -56.97 8.07 21.97
CA TYR A 6 -56.38 7.72 20.68
C TYR A 6 -55.20 8.60 20.28
N PRO A 7 -55.28 9.95 20.38
CA PRO A 7 -54.15 10.80 20.03
C PRO A 7 -52.94 10.62 20.94
N LEU A 8 -53.17 10.32 22.25
CA LEU A 8 -52.08 10.12 23.22
C LEU A 8 -51.27 8.84 22.91
N SER A 9 -51.96 7.75 22.50
CA SER A 9 -51.30 6.50 22.15
C SER A 9 -50.47 6.63 20.83
N PHE A 10 -50.92 7.43 19.90
CA PHE A 10 -50.22 7.68 18.64
C PHE A 10 -48.94 8.49 18.86
N VAL A 11 -48.98 9.50 19.72
CA VAL A 11 -47.78 10.29 20.11
C VAL A 11 -46.77 9.41 20.86
N ALA A 12 -47.22 8.56 21.76
CA ALA A 12 -46.34 7.65 22.51
C ALA A 12 -45.64 6.65 21.56
N LEU A 13 -46.35 6.07 20.58
CA LEU A 13 -45.79 5.18 19.59
C LEU A 13 -44.77 5.91 18.68
N ALA A 14 -45.07 7.15 18.28
CA ALA A 14 -44.15 7.94 17.45
C ALA A 14 -42.82 8.25 18.22
N LEU A 15 -42.93 8.63 19.49
CA LEU A 15 -41.76 8.88 20.35
C LEU A 15 -40.94 7.61 20.59
N LEU A 16 -41.60 6.46 20.77
CA LEU A 16 -40.92 5.17 20.90
C LEU A 16 -40.18 4.79 19.60
N GLY A 17 -40.79 5.02 18.43
CA GLY A 17 -40.17 4.80 17.13
C GLY A 17 -38.94 5.68 16.92
N ILE A 18 -38.98 6.96 17.29
CA ILE A 18 -37.85 7.89 17.21
C ILE A 18 -36.74 7.44 18.17
N PHE A 19 -37.10 7.05 19.39
CA PHE A 19 -36.12 6.59 20.39
C PHE A 19 -35.41 5.31 19.95
N LEU A 20 -36.15 4.31 19.48
CA LEU A 20 -35.57 3.06 18.95
C LEU A 20 -34.73 3.30 17.71
N GLY A 21 -35.18 4.16 16.80
CA GLY A 21 -34.42 4.55 15.61
C GLY A 21 -33.09 5.24 15.94
N TYR A 22 -33.11 6.17 16.90
CA TYR A 22 -31.91 6.86 17.35
C TYR A 22 -30.92 5.91 18.02
N HIS A 23 -31.38 5.06 18.94
CA HIS A 23 -30.49 4.06 19.60
C HIS A 23 -29.98 3.02 18.61
N GLY A 24 -30.78 2.54 17.70
CA GLY A 24 -30.35 1.62 16.64
C GLY A 24 -29.29 2.23 15.73
N ALA A 25 -29.49 3.47 15.29
CA ALA A 25 -28.50 4.19 14.50
C ALA A 25 -27.19 4.41 15.26
N THR A 26 -27.25 4.83 16.52
CA THR A 26 -26.07 5.06 17.36
C THR A 26 -25.26 3.76 17.53
N LEU A 27 -25.92 2.63 17.82
CA LEU A 27 -25.25 1.33 17.94
C LEU A 27 -24.63 0.89 16.63
N TYR A 28 -25.30 1.09 15.50
CA TYR A 28 -24.76 0.78 14.19
C TYR A 28 -23.51 1.59 13.87
N TYR A 29 -23.54 2.92 14.08
CA TYR A 29 -22.37 3.78 13.80
C TYR A 29 -21.19 3.50 14.72
N THR A 30 -21.42 3.26 16.01
CA THR A 30 -20.34 2.92 16.95
C THR A 30 -19.69 1.58 16.64
N ASN A 31 -20.46 0.55 16.29
CA ASN A 31 -19.91 -0.74 15.91
C ASN A 31 -19.14 -0.67 14.58
N SER A 32 -19.67 0.06 13.59
CA SER A 32 -18.99 0.25 12.31
C SER A 32 -17.70 1.05 12.45
N ALA A 33 -17.63 2.01 13.37
CA ALA A 33 -16.43 2.76 13.69
C ALA A 33 -15.36 1.86 14.32
N LYS A 34 -15.73 1.04 15.32
CA LYS A 34 -14.83 0.09 15.98
C LYS A 34 -14.26 -0.95 15.02
N ILE A 35 -15.08 -1.48 14.10
CA ILE A 35 -14.62 -2.44 13.08
C ILE A 35 -13.58 -1.77 12.18
N ARG A 36 -13.86 -0.57 11.67
CA ARG A 36 -12.92 0.18 10.83
C ARG A 36 -11.61 0.51 11.54
N GLU A 37 -11.66 0.91 12.80
CA GLU A 37 -10.48 1.18 13.62
C GLU A 37 -9.62 -0.08 13.79
N HIS A 38 -10.23 -1.22 14.09
CA HIS A 38 -9.54 -2.49 14.26
C HIS A 38 -8.89 -2.98 12.96
N ASP A 39 -9.56 -2.83 11.82
CA ASP A 39 -9.01 -3.18 10.52
C ASP A 39 -7.85 -2.26 10.13
N THR A 40 -7.95 -0.97 10.44
CA THR A 40 -6.88 0.00 10.24
C THR A 40 -5.65 -0.36 11.07
N ILE A 41 -5.81 -0.68 12.34
CA ILE A 41 -4.72 -1.10 13.23
C ILE A 41 -4.05 -2.37 12.70
N ARG A 42 -4.83 -3.40 12.33
CA ARG A 42 -4.28 -4.63 11.74
C ARG A 42 -3.46 -4.35 10.50
N GLN A 43 -3.93 -3.47 9.64
CA GLN A 43 -3.22 -3.08 8.43
C GLN A 43 -1.88 -2.39 8.74
N PHE A 44 -1.85 -1.46 9.69
CA PHE A 44 -0.60 -0.82 10.12
C PHE A 44 0.40 -1.83 10.69
N VAL A 45 -0.03 -2.72 11.58
CA VAL A 45 0.82 -3.77 12.15
C VAL A 45 1.37 -4.68 11.05
N ARG A 46 0.56 -5.04 10.05
CA ARG A 46 1.02 -5.83 8.91
C ARG A 46 2.09 -5.09 8.11
N ILE A 47 1.87 -3.82 7.76
CA ILE A 47 2.84 -3.01 7.02
C ILE A 47 4.16 -2.89 7.80
N ASP A 48 4.12 -2.63 9.09
CA ASP A 48 5.33 -2.51 9.92
C ASP A 48 6.08 -3.84 10.02
N THR A 49 5.36 -4.96 10.09
CA THR A 49 5.97 -6.29 10.02
C THR A 49 6.67 -6.52 8.69
N LEU A 50 6.05 -6.17 7.56
CA LEU A 50 6.66 -6.28 6.23
C LEU A 50 7.89 -5.38 6.11
N ARG A 51 7.80 -4.14 6.58
CA ARG A 51 8.93 -3.18 6.63
C ARG A 51 10.12 -3.76 7.39
N ALA A 52 9.87 -4.32 8.57
CA ALA A 52 10.92 -4.94 9.40
C ALA A 52 11.59 -6.11 8.67
N LYS A 53 10.83 -7.01 8.04
CA LYS A 53 11.37 -8.13 7.27
C LYS A 53 12.24 -7.66 6.09
N VAL A 54 11.77 -6.66 5.34
CA VAL A 54 12.54 -6.07 4.24
C VAL A 54 13.83 -5.44 4.75
N PHE A 55 13.74 -4.62 5.79
CA PHE A 55 14.87 -3.84 6.29
C PHE A 55 15.96 -4.72 6.92
N PHE A 56 15.57 -5.68 7.75
CA PHE A 56 16.51 -6.47 8.54
C PHE A 56 16.90 -7.79 7.87
N GLN A 57 16.01 -8.40 7.09
CA GLN A 57 16.19 -9.75 6.55
C GLN A 57 16.39 -9.77 5.02
N GLY A 58 16.04 -8.70 4.31
CA GLY A 58 16.06 -8.67 2.85
C GLY A 58 15.05 -9.64 2.22
N ASP A 59 13.94 -9.90 2.92
CA ASP A 59 12.91 -10.83 2.45
C ASP A 59 12.22 -10.27 1.20
N THR A 60 12.47 -10.93 0.07
CA THR A 60 11.93 -10.54 -1.24
C THR A 60 10.42 -10.71 -1.31
N THR A 61 9.85 -11.69 -0.63
CA THR A 61 8.40 -11.89 -0.58
C THR A 61 7.73 -10.76 0.20
N ALA A 62 8.27 -10.43 1.38
CA ALA A 62 7.81 -9.29 2.16
C ALA A 62 7.96 -7.96 1.40
N TYR A 63 9.02 -7.81 0.60
CA TYR A 63 9.21 -6.64 -0.25
C TYR A 63 8.13 -6.51 -1.33
N LEU A 64 7.80 -7.60 -2.02
CA LEU A 64 6.76 -7.59 -3.04
C LEU A 64 5.37 -7.32 -2.42
N GLU A 65 5.06 -7.93 -1.27
CA GLU A 65 3.83 -7.64 -0.54
C GLU A 65 3.75 -6.17 -0.09
N LEU A 66 4.85 -5.61 0.44
CA LEU A 66 4.92 -4.21 0.85
C LEU A 66 4.68 -3.25 -0.32
N LYS A 67 5.22 -3.58 -1.49
CA LYS A 67 5.01 -2.82 -2.72
C LYS A 67 3.53 -2.80 -3.12
N GLU A 68 2.84 -3.94 -3.08
CA GLU A 68 1.41 -4.02 -3.38
C GLU A 68 0.56 -3.27 -2.32
N GLU A 69 0.94 -3.34 -1.03
CA GLU A 69 0.26 -2.56 0.01
C GLU A 69 0.37 -1.04 -0.22
N PHE A 70 1.56 -0.54 -0.57
CA PHE A 70 1.73 0.88 -0.87
C PHE A 70 0.96 1.32 -2.12
N LYS A 71 0.90 0.46 -3.14
CA LYS A 71 0.07 0.70 -4.33
C LYS A 71 -1.42 0.75 -3.97
N ARG A 72 -1.91 -0.18 -3.13
CA ARG A 72 -3.29 -0.23 -2.67
C ARG A 72 -3.68 1.00 -1.85
N LEU A 73 -2.74 1.57 -1.10
CA LEU A 73 -2.92 2.79 -0.32
C LEU A 73 -2.76 4.08 -1.14
N ASP A 74 -2.52 3.98 -2.43
CA ASP A 74 -2.24 5.11 -3.33
C ASP A 74 -1.01 5.95 -2.94
N ILE A 75 -0.01 5.30 -2.33
CA ILE A 75 1.27 5.88 -1.94
C ILE A 75 2.48 5.09 -2.48
N PRO A 76 2.50 4.74 -3.79
CA PRO A 76 3.52 3.86 -4.36
C PRO A 76 4.94 4.44 -4.25
N GLN A 77 5.08 5.75 -4.16
CA GLN A 77 6.38 6.42 -3.95
C GLN A 77 7.07 6.00 -2.64
N ASN A 78 6.33 5.52 -1.64
CA ASN A 78 6.91 5.08 -0.37
C ASN A 78 7.77 3.81 -0.50
N ILE A 79 7.69 3.10 -1.63
CA ILE A 79 8.54 1.93 -1.88
C ILE A 79 10.01 2.31 -2.14
N TYR A 80 10.31 3.56 -2.51
CA TYR A 80 11.66 4.00 -2.89
C TYR A 80 12.74 3.59 -1.89
N VAL A 81 12.53 3.88 -0.59
CA VAL A 81 13.51 3.58 0.46
C VAL A 81 13.77 2.07 0.59
N TYR A 82 12.71 1.27 0.52
CA TYR A 82 12.80 -0.19 0.62
C TYR A 82 13.43 -0.80 -0.64
N SER A 83 13.15 -0.22 -1.81
CA SER A 83 13.81 -0.58 -3.06
C SER A 83 15.30 -0.29 -3.01
N TRP A 84 15.67 0.86 -2.47
CA TRP A 84 17.09 1.22 -2.27
C TRP A 84 17.81 0.20 -1.37
N ILE A 85 17.19 -0.20 -0.25
CA ILE A 85 17.72 -1.20 0.67
C ILE A 85 17.87 -2.56 -0.02
N MET A 86 16.82 -3.00 -0.72
CA MET A 86 16.83 -4.28 -1.43
C MET A 86 17.88 -4.32 -2.53
N ALA A 87 18.02 -3.23 -3.29
CA ALA A 87 19.00 -3.13 -4.37
C ALA A 87 20.44 -3.12 -3.86
N ASN A 88 20.75 -2.26 -2.87
CA ASN A 88 22.13 -1.99 -2.47
C ASN A 88 22.63 -2.88 -1.34
N LYS A 89 21.78 -3.26 -0.39
CA LYS A 89 22.17 -4.12 0.75
C LYS A 89 22.00 -5.60 0.44
N TYR A 90 20.94 -5.97 -0.28
CA TYR A 90 20.58 -7.36 -0.52
C TYR A 90 20.76 -7.80 -1.98
N ASN A 91 21.31 -6.93 -2.85
CA ASN A 91 21.59 -7.20 -4.26
C ASN A 91 20.38 -7.69 -5.06
N TYR A 92 19.17 -7.27 -4.69
CA TYR A 92 17.96 -7.59 -5.41
C TYR A 92 17.80 -6.67 -6.62
N ASN A 93 18.30 -7.12 -7.78
CA ASN A 93 18.42 -6.30 -8.98
C ASN A 93 17.11 -5.66 -9.46
N LYS A 94 15.96 -6.35 -9.31
CA LYS A 94 14.65 -5.80 -9.72
C LYS A 94 14.28 -4.52 -8.96
N ALA A 95 14.79 -4.34 -7.75
CA ALA A 95 14.52 -3.16 -6.94
C ALA A 95 15.10 -1.87 -7.53
N PHE A 96 16.13 -1.93 -8.38
CA PHE A 96 16.61 -0.74 -9.12
C PHE A 96 15.53 -0.17 -10.05
N MET A 97 14.76 -1.04 -10.73
CA MET A 97 13.64 -0.57 -11.55
C MET A 97 12.53 0.04 -10.70
N ASP A 98 12.23 -0.58 -9.55
CA ASP A 98 11.20 -0.05 -8.62
C ASP A 98 11.60 1.32 -8.04
N MET A 99 12.91 1.57 -7.82
CA MET A 99 13.42 2.91 -7.46
C MET A 99 13.15 3.92 -8.56
N ALA A 100 13.50 3.59 -9.81
CA ALA A 100 13.28 4.48 -10.96
C ALA A 100 11.80 4.82 -11.10
N LEU A 101 10.92 3.80 -11.08
CA LEU A 101 9.47 3.98 -11.24
C LEU A 101 8.85 4.81 -10.10
N SER A 102 9.29 4.62 -8.85
CA SER A 102 8.76 5.38 -7.73
C SER A 102 9.15 6.87 -7.79
N LEU A 103 10.35 7.19 -8.30
CA LEU A 103 10.75 8.57 -8.56
C LEU A 103 9.93 9.17 -9.69
N GLU A 104 9.81 8.48 -10.83
CA GLU A 104 9.01 8.95 -11.97
C GLU A 104 7.57 9.23 -11.54
N GLU A 105 6.97 8.36 -10.73
CA GLU A 105 5.60 8.55 -10.26
C GLU A 105 5.46 9.74 -9.32
N THR A 106 6.42 9.93 -8.41
CA THR A 106 6.45 11.09 -7.51
C THR A 106 6.44 12.40 -8.30
N PHE A 107 7.27 12.50 -9.35
CA PHE A 107 7.34 13.70 -10.17
C PHE A 107 6.14 13.84 -11.12
N SER A 108 5.59 12.74 -11.63
CA SER A 108 4.41 12.80 -12.49
C SER A 108 3.16 13.26 -11.76
N ARG A 109 3.01 12.90 -10.49
CA ARG A 109 1.90 13.35 -9.63
C ARG A 109 2.03 14.83 -9.25
N ASN A 110 3.26 15.32 -9.11
CA ASN A 110 3.56 16.70 -8.72
C ASN A 110 3.76 17.66 -9.92
N ARG A 111 3.15 17.37 -11.06
CA ARG A 111 3.31 18.13 -12.33
C ARG A 111 3.12 19.65 -12.22
N THR A 112 2.54 20.14 -11.15
CA THR A 112 2.31 21.58 -10.92
C THR A 112 3.53 22.31 -10.34
N LEU A 113 4.60 21.60 -9.92
CA LEU A 113 5.59 22.24 -9.06
C LEU A 113 6.95 22.50 -9.67
N GLN A 114 7.45 21.79 -10.67
CA GLN A 114 8.67 22.15 -11.43
C GLN A 114 9.06 21.04 -12.44
N PRO A 115 9.82 21.36 -13.49
CA PRO A 115 10.44 20.32 -14.33
C PRO A 115 11.36 19.45 -13.46
N ILE A 116 11.40 18.16 -13.73
CA ILE A 116 12.31 17.21 -13.06
C ILE A 116 13.74 17.76 -13.22
N ASP A 117 14.43 17.95 -12.09
CA ASP A 117 15.80 18.43 -12.13
C ASP A 117 16.75 17.40 -12.73
N THR A 118 17.84 17.88 -13.33
CA THR A 118 18.83 17.04 -14.04
C THR A 118 19.40 15.95 -13.12
N THR A 119 19.55 16.23 -11.80
CA THR A 119 20.09 15.27 -10.84
C THR A 119 19.14 14.09 -10.69
N THR A 120 17.83 14.35 -10.54
CA THR A 120 16.81 13.31 -10.44
C THR A 120 16.72 12.47 -11.71
N VAL A 121 16.78 13.10 -12.88
CA VAL A 121 16.82 12.38 -14.17
C VAL A 121 18.04 11.44 -14.23
N ASN A 122 19.19 11.91 -13.81
CA ASN A 122 20.42 11.11 -13.77
C ASN A 122 20.29 9.92 -12.78
N ILE A 123 19.66 10.10 -11.62
CA ILE A 123 19.41 9.00 -10.68
C ILE A 123 18.47 7.96 -11.30
N ILE A 124 17.39 8.38 -11.94
CA ILE A 124 16.44 7.49 -12.63
C ILE A 124 17.17 6.67 -13.72
N ASN A 125 17.95 7.32 -14.57
CA ASN A 125 18.69 6.66 -15.63
C ASN A 125 19.72 5.67 -15.08
N ASN A 126 20.49 6.05 -14.08
CA ASN A 126 21.45 5.16 -13.40
C ASN A 126 20.76 3.92 -12.79
N CYS A 127 19.59 4.07 -12.19
CA CYS A 127 18.81 2.93 -11.69
C CYS A 127 18.38 1.98 -12.83
N LYS A 128 17.92 2.52 -13.96
CA LYS A 128 17.55 1.73 -15.14
C LYS A 128 18.74 1.00 -15.75
N ASP A 129 19.89 1.66 -15.82
CA ASP A 129 21.12 1.05 -16.34
C ASP A 129 21.60 -0.11 -15.47
N LYS A 130 21.63 0.07 -14.15
CA LYS A 130 21.96 -1.01 -13.19
C LYS A 130 20.99 -2.19 -13.28
N TYR A 131 19.70 -1.92 -13.44
CA TYR A 131 18.71 -2.98 -13.65
C TYR A 131 19.02 -3.77 -14.93
N ASN A 132 19.26 -3.10 -16.03
CA ASN A 132 19.55 -3.72 -17.34
C ASN A 132 20.85 -4.55 -17.29
N GLU A 133 21.89 -4.03 -16.66
CA GLU A 133 23.15 -4.73 -16.45
C GLU A 133 22.93 -6.02 -15.66
N GLY A 134 22.25 -5.95 -14.52
CA GLY A 134 21.96 -7.12 -13.69
C GLY A 134 21.08 -8.14 -14.43
N MET A 135 20.11 -7.72 -15.23
CA MET A 135 19.29 -8.63 -16.03
C MET A 135 20.09 -9.30 -17.14
N SER A 136 21.07 -8.61 -17.73
CA SER A 136 21.96 -9.20 -18.74
C SER A 136 22.82 -10.33 -18.14
N ILE A 137 23.34 -10.14 -16.92
CA ILE A 137 24.12 -11.15 -16.20
C ILE A 137 23.25 -12.37 -15.88
N ILE A 138 22.02 -12.17 -15.42
CA ILE A 138 21.08 -13.26 -15.11
C ILE A 138 20.80 -14.09 -16.38
N ARG A 139 20.51 -13.41 -17.51
CA ARG A 139 20.27 -14.10 -18.81
C ARG A 139 21.47 -14.91 -19.25
N LYS A 140 22.69 -14.36 -19.17
CA LYS A 140 23.91 -15.09 -19.51
C LYS A 140 24.08 -16.36 -18.65
N LYS A 141 23.84 -16.27 -17.34
CA LYS A 141 23.90 -17.43 -16.43
C LYS A 141 22.85 -18.49 -16.78
N GLN A 142 21.65 -18.11 -17.18
CA GLN A 142 20.61 -19.04 -17.60
C GLN A 142 20.99 -19.78 -18.88
N ILE A 143 21.51 -19.08 -19.90
CA ILE A 143 21.97 -19.71 -21.15
C ILE A 143 23.08 -20.75 -20.86
N ILE A 144 24.09 -20.39 -20.09
CA ILE A 144 25.17 -21.32 -19.73
C ILE A 144 24.62 -22.55 -19.00
N LYS A 145 23.65 -22.36 -18.09
CA LYS A 145 23.04 -23.48 -17.35
C LYS A 145 22.24 -24.43 -18.27
N GLU A 146 21.58 -23.89 -19.27
CA GLU A 146 20.85 -24.68 -20.27
C GLU A 146 21.82 -25.46 -21.17
N GLU A 147 22.90 -24.85 -21.65
CA GLU A 147 23.94 -25.50 -22.44
C GLU A 147 24.63 -26.67 -21.70
N LEU A 148 24.82 -26.53 -20.38
CA LEU A 148 25.37 -27.57 -19.55
C LEU A 148 24.41 -28.75 -19.27
N ARG A 149 23.12 -28.55 -19.45
CA ARG A 149 22.11 -29.61 -19.29
C ARG A 149 21.87 -30.41 -20.55
N THR A 150 22.26 -29.88 -21.69
CA THR A 150 22.08 -30.52 -23.02
C THR A 150 23.29 -31.33 -23.47
N LYS A 151 24.36 -31.31 -22.70
CA LYS A 151 25.57 -32.18 -22.84
C LYS A 151 25.51 -33.33 -21.87
#